data_0491376762aedcab2a01db9592292dbe
#
_entry.id   0491376762aedcab2a01db9592292dbe
#
_cell.length_a   1.000
_cell.length_b   1.000
_cell.length_c   1.000
_cell.angle_alpha   90.00
_cell.angle_beta   90.00
_cell.angle_gamma   90.00
#
_symmetry.space_group_name_H-M   'P 1'
#
loop_
_entity.id
_entity.type
_entity.pdbx_description
1 polymer ?
#
loop_
_entity_poly.entity_id
_entity_poly.type
_entity_poly.pdbx_seq_one_letter_code
_entity_poly.pdbx_strand_id
1 'polypeptide(L)'
;MRLSVSLLLIAASSVSAFLPHQHAARKLAPIGALSMAEDDEFDFDVAVIGCGVGGHGAALHSRAQGLSTAVFSGGDVGGTCVNRGCVPSKALLAASGRVREMQNSGHLESLGIEVDGEVKYSREGIANHAKNLANRVKGNLENSLVGLGCDVIQGRGMLTGNPQEVKDEASGKVYKCKVS
;
A
#
# COMPACT_ATOMS: atom_id res chain seq x y z
N MET A 1 10.94 -46.88 52.83
CA MET A 1 11.74 -45.85 52.05
C MET A 1 10.76 -44.83 51.48
N ARG A 2 10.62 -43.65 52.10
CA ARG A 2 9.72 -42.59 51.66
C ARG A 2 10.55 -41.61 50.86
N LEU A 3 10.25 -41.48 49.55
CA LEU A 3 10.82 -40.45 48.68
C LEU A 3 10.02 -39.17 48.83
N SER A 4 10.68 -38.16 49.35
CA SER A 4 10.16 -36.79 49.49
C SER A 4 10.27 -36.08 48.17
N VAL A 5 9.15 -35.67 47.61
CA VAL A 5 9.11 -34.84 46.39
C VAL A 5 9.14 -33.38 46.84
N SER A 6 10.27 -32.72 46.65
CA SER A 6 10.42 -31.29 46.88
C SER A 6 9.79 -30.52 45.70
N LEU A 7 8.71 -29.81 45.99
CA LEU A 7 8.01 -28.92 45.06
C LEU A 7 8.82 -27.65 44.91
N LEU A 8 9.45 -27.47 43.75
CA LEU A 8 10.18 -26.24 43.39
C LEU A 8 9.15 -25.19 42.88
N LEU A 9 8.84 -24.22 43.71
CA LEU A 9 8.06 -23.05 43.28
C LEU A 9 8.94 -22.17 42.42
N ILE A 10 8.68 -22.15 41.11
CA ILE A 10 9.23 -21.17 40.19
C ILE A 10 8.36 -19.92 40.28
N ALA A 11 8.92 -18.86 40.86
CA ALA A 11 8.31 -17.54 40.90
C ALA A 11 8.17 -17.01 39.46
N ALA A 12 6.94 -16.85 39.03
CA ALA A 12 6.61 -16.21 37.76
C ALA A 12 6.94 -14.70 37.86
N SER A 13 8.07 -14.31 37.29
CA SER A 13 8.39 -12.90 37.07
C SER A 13 7.36 -12.32 36.11
N SER A 14 6.65 -11.31 36.59
CA SER A 14 5.68 -10.54 35.83
C SER A 14 6.32 -9.95 34.57
N VAL A 15 6.05 -10.56 33.43
CA VAL A 15 6.27 -9.93 32.12
C VAL A 15 5.26 -8.78 32.05
N SER A 16 5.77 -7.55 32.20
CA SER A 16 4.97 -6.34 31.98
C SER A 16 4.52 -6.35 30.53
N ALA A 17 3.26 -6.70 30.30
CA ALA A 17 2.65 -6.66 28.98
C ALA A 17 2.74 -5.22 28.48
N PHE A 18 3.37 -5.04 27.34
CA PHE A 18 3.36 -3.81 26.55
C PHE A 18 1.90 -3.52 26.19
N LEU A 19 1.24 -2.73 27.01
CA LEU A 19 -0.10 -2.23 26.69
C LEU A 19 0.01 -1.38 25.44
N PRO A 20 -0.75 -1.70 24.36
CA PRO A 20 -0.82 -0.81 23.22
C PRO A 20 -1.33 0.54 23.75
N HIS A 21 -0.54 1.59 23.50
CA HIS A 21 -0.94 2.95 23.78
C HIS A 21 -2.27 3.17 23.08
N GLN A 22 -3.35 3.26 23.84
CA GLN A 22 -4.65 3.66 23.31
C GLN A 22 -4.46 5.10 22.84
N HIS A 23 -4.19 5.27 21.54
CA HIS A 23 -4.39 6.55 20.91
C HIS A 23 -5.88 6.87 21.15
N ALA A 24 -6.14 7.71 22.13
CA ALA A 24 -7.42 8.35 22.27
C ALA A 24 -7.77 8.88 20.87
N ALA A 25 -8.78 8.29 20.24
CA ALA A 25 -9.30 8.77 18.99
C ALA A 25 -9.66 10.24 19.25
N ARG A 26 -8.76 11.15 18.84
CA ARG A 26 -9.09 12.56 18.75
C ARG A 26 -10.30 12.56 17.84
N LYS A 27 -11.48 12.79 18.42
CA LYS A 27 -12.66 13.19 17.67
C LYS A 27 -12.19 14.43 16.90
N LEU A 28 -11.82 14.24 15.63
CA LEU A 28 -11.71 15.35 14.71
C LEU A 28 -13.06 16.04 14.81
N ALA A 29 -13.04 17.29 15.25
CA ALA A 29 -14.23 18.11 15.21
C ALA A 29 -14.79 17.99 13.79
N PRO A 30 -16.12 17.87 13.61
CA PRO A 30 -16.70 17.88 12.28
C PRO A 30 -16.16 19.13 11.61
N ILE A 31 -15.45 18.95 10.49
CA ILE A 31 -15.06 20.06 9.61
C ILE A 31 -16.35 20.81 9.39
N GLY A 32 -16.41 22.05 9.87
CA GLY A 32 -17.62 22.81 10.04
C GLY A 32 -18.49 22.67 8.81
N ALA A 33 -19.79 22.48 9.03
CA ALA A 33 -20.80 22.39 8.01
C ALA A 33 -20.50 23.48 6.99
N LEU A 34 -19.91 23.10 5.83
CA LEU A 34 -19.84 23.97 4.69
C LEU A 34 -21.27 24.31 4.36
N SER A 35 -21.64 25.56 4.57
CA SER A 35 -22.90 26.16 4.20
C SER A 35 -23.32 25.58 2.85
N MET A 36 -24.52 25.00 2.81
CA MET A 36 -25.21 24.64 1.58
C MET A 36 -25.47 25.96 0.82
N ALA A 37 -24.51 26.35 0.00
CA ALA A 37 -24.70 27.33 -1.04
C ALA A 37 -25.16 26.56 -2.28
N GLU A 38 -26.29 26.97 -2.82
CA GLU A 38 -26.92 26.65 -4.08
C GLU A 38 -26.40 25.42 -4.84
N ASP A 39 -27.33 24.56 -5.29
CA ASP A 39 -27.16 23.31 -6.04
C ASP A 39 -26.26 23.46 -7.29
N ASP A 40 -24.99 23.77 -7.11
CA ASP A 40 -23.96 23.50 -8.11
C ASP A 40 -23.75 21.99 -8.09
N GLU A 41 -24.27 21.33 -9.10
CA GLU A 41 -24.17 19.89 -9.31
C GLU A 41 -22.70 19.52 -9.46
N PHE A 42 -22.09 18.98 -8.39
CA PHE A 42 -20.75 18.44 -8.42
C PHE A 42 -20.78 17.01 -8.93
N ASP A 43 -19.86 16.65 -9.82
CA ASP A 43 -19.68 15.27 -10.28
C ASP A 43 -19.18 14.38 -9.13
N PHE A 44 -18.29 14.93 -8.27
CA PHE A 44 -17.69 14.20 -7.14
C PHE A 44 -17.48 15.10 -5.93
N ASP A 45 -17.48 14.50 -4.73
CA ASP A 45 -17.07 15.21 -3.53
C ASP A 45 -15.56 15.44 -3.51
N VAL A 46 -14.78 14.44 -3.96
CA VAL A 46 -13.31 14.47 -3.96
C VAL A 46 -12.75 13.99 -5.30
N ALA A 47 -11.82 14.76 -5.85
CA ALA A 47 -10.99 14.35 -6.97
C ALA A 47 -9.54 14.16 -6.52
N VAL A 48 -8.99 12.98 -6.76
CA VAL A 48 -7.60 12.63 -6.46
C VAL A 48 -6.79 12.61 -7.74
N ILE A 49 -5.79 13.48 -7.86
CA ILE A 49 -4.91 13.55 -9.01
C ILE A 49 -3.65 12.70 -8.75
N GLY A 50 -3.53 11.61 -9.48
CA GLY A 50 -2.46 10.63 -9.33
C GLY A 50 -2.86 9.44 -8.46
N CYS A 51 -2.53 8.25 -8.94
CA CYS A 51 -2.87 6.96 -8.31
C CYS A 51 -1.63 6.21 -7.80
N GLY A 52 -0.63 6.94 -7.30
CA GLY A 52 0.48 6.35 -6.53
C GLY A 52 0.00 5.91 -5.14
N VAL A 53 0.91 5.44 -4.28
CA VAL A 53 0.55 4.96 -2.94
C VAL A 53 -0.17 6.01 -2.08
N GLY A 54 0.19 7.28 -2.22
CA GLY A 54 -0.48 8.39 -1.52
C GLY A 54 -1.89 8.64 -2.03
N GLY A 55 -2.06 8.77 -3.36
CA GLY A 55 -3.37 8.99 -3.97
C GLY A 55 -4.32 7.81 -3.78
N HIS A 56 -3.81 6.57 -3.87
CA HIS A 56 -4.57 5.38 -3.54
C HIS A 56 -5.09 5.43 -2.09
N GLY A 57 -4.20 5.74 -1.12
CA GLY A 57 -4.58 5.86 0.29
C GLY A 57 -5.61 6.97 0.53
N ALA A 58 -5.45 8.13 -0.13
CA ALA A 58 -6.40 9.24 -0.04
C ALA A 58 -7.78 8.84 -0.57
N ALA A 59 -7.84 8.17 -1.72
CA ALA A 59 -9.09 7.69 -2.31
C ALA A 59 -9.83 6.69 -1.41
N LEU A 60 -9.10 5.70 -0.85
CA LEU A 60 -9.68 4.75 0.09
C LEU A 60 -10.25 5.45 1.33
N HIS A 61 -9.51 6.41 1.88
CA HIS A 61 -9.94 7.17 3.05
C HIS A 61 -11.20 8.01 2.75
N SER A 62 -11.23 8.68 1.61
CA SER A 62 -12.40 9.47 1.17
C SER A 62 -13.63 8.59 1.06
N ARG A 63 -13.52 7.42 0.44
CA ARG A 63 -14.63 6.46 0.35
C ARG A 63 -15.07 5.93 1.70
N ALA A 64 -14.14 5.68 2.62
CA ALA A 64 -14.46 5.27 3.99
C ALA A 64 -15.24 6.34 4.78
N GLN A 65 -15.12 7.61 4.38
CA GLN A 65 -15.91 8.72 4.91
C GLN A 65 -17.25 8.90 4.18
N GLY A 66 -17.57 8.05 3.22
CA GLY A 66 -18.83 8.11 2.44
C GLY A 66 -18.82 9.12 1.30
N LEU A 67 -17.66 9.70 0.96
CA LEU A 67 -17.55 10.72 -0.08
C LEU A 67 -17.47 10.08 -1.47
N SER A 68 -18.19 10.62 -2.46
CA SER A 68 -18.02 10.25 -3.87
C SER A 68 -16.64 10.66 -4.34
N THR A 69 -15.88 9.72 -4.94
CA THR A 69 -14.45 9.95 -5.18
C THR A 69 -14.04 9.51 -6.57
N ALA A 70 -13.46 10.44 -7.34
CA ALA A 70 -12.78 10.15 -8.59
C ALA A 70 -11.26 10.10 -8.40
N VAL A 71 -10.59 9.21 -9.13
CA VAL A 71 -9.13 9.06 -9.13
C VAL A 71 -8.61 9.17 -10.55
N PHE A 72 -7.88 10.22 -10.85
CA PHE A 72 -7.21 10.41 -12.15
C PHE A 72 -5.87 9.70 -12.12
N SER A 73 -5.82 8.49 -12.68
CA SER A 73 -4.67 7.60 -12.55
C SER A 73 -3.53 7.92 -13.53
N GLY A 74 -3.83 8.57 -14.65
CA GLY A 74 -2.88 8.74 -15.74
C GLY A 74 -2.38 7.42 -16.33
N GLY A 75 -3.15 6.34 -16.16
CA GLY A 75 -2.77 4.97 -16.56
C GLY A 75 -1.72 4.31 -15.66
N ASP A 76 -1.32 4.95 -14.56
CA ASP A 76 -0.21 4.52 -13.70
C ASP A 76 -0.67 4.21 -12.26
N VAL A 77 -1.64 3.30 -12.13
CA VAL A 77 -2.08 2.80 -10.81
C VAL A 77 -0.90 2.17 -10.08
N GLY A 78 -0.68 2.58 -8.81
CA GLY A 78 0.47 2.18 -8.00
C GLY A 78 1.66 3.12 -8.12
N GLY A 79 1.75 3.90 -9.20
CA GLY A 79 2.80 4.89 -9.41
C GLY A 79 4.21 4.32 -9.44
N THR A 80 5.19 5.17 -9.23
CA THR A 80 6.61 4.79 -9.27
C THR A 80 6.95 3.68 -8.26
N CYS A 81 6.43 3.75 -7.05
CA CYS A 81 6.76 2.79 -5.99
C CYS A 81 6.41 1.35 -6.40
N VAL A 82 5.20 1.13 -6.90
CA VAL A 82 4.73 -0.21 -7.28
C VAL A 82 5.33 -0.66 -8.60
N ASN A 83 5.32 0.22 -9.62
CA ASN A 83 5.61 -0.19 -10.98
C ASN A 83 7.11 -0.18 -11.34
N ARG A 84 7.91 0.71 -10.72
CA ARG A 84 9.30 0.98 -11.13
C ARG A 84 10.28 1.13 -9.96
N GLY A 85 9.81 1.13 -8.72
CA GLY A 85 10.61 1.45 -7.55
C GLY A 85 10.58 0.36 -6.49
N CYS A 86 9.87 0.62 -5.39
CA CYS A 86 9.95 -0.16 -4.15
C CYS A 86 9.65 -1.65 -4.34
N VAL A 87 8.61 -1.99 -5.08
CA VAL A 87 8.18 -3.39 -5.24
C VAL A 87 9.19 -4.18 -6.08
N PRO A 88 9.52 -3.78 -7.33
CA PRO A 88 10.46 -4.56 -8.13
C PRO A 88 11.87 -4.55 -7.55
N SER A 89 12.35 -3.44 -6.98
CA SER A 89 13.68 -3.40 -6.39
C SER A 89 13.83 -4.35 -5.20
N LYS A 90 12.84 -4.42 -4.32
CA LYS A 90 12.85 -5.35 -3.19
C LYS A 90 12.77 -6.80 -3.62
N ALA A 91 12.00 -7.10 -4.67
CA ALA A 91 11.96 -8.44 -5.25
C ALA A 91 13.33 -8.87 -5.79
N LEU A 92 14.02 -7.97 -6.50
CA LEU A 92 15.38 -8.22 -7.01
C LEU A 92 16.40 -8.40 -5.87
N LEU A 93 16.34 -7.54 -4.84
CA LEU A 93 17.21 -7.64 -3.67
C LEU A 93 16.98 -8.94 -2.89
N ALA A 94 15.73 -9.35 -2.72
CA ALA A 94 15.40 -10.60 -2.05
C ALA A 94 15.93 -11.82 -2.81
N ALA A 95 15.80 -11.84 -4.13
CA ALA A 95 16.34 -12.93 -4.96
C ALA A 95 17.88 -12.97 -4.92
N SER A 96 18.53 -11.81 -5.10
CA SER A 96 20.01 -11.73 -5.06
C SER A 96 20.58 -12.05 -3.69
N GLY A 97 19.89 -11.66 -2.61
CA GLY A 97 20.26 -12.01 -1.24
C GLY A 97 20.25 -13.51 -1.02
N ARG A 98 19.19 -14.20 -1.48
CA ARG A 98 19.11 -15.68 -1.38
C ARG A 98 20.21 -16.38 -2.16
N VAL A 99 20.51 -15.95 -3.38
CA VAL A 99 21.61 -16.52 -4.16
C VAL A 99 22.94 -16.35 -3.43
N ARG A 100 23.20 -15.15 -2.89
CA ARG A 100 24.41 -14.86 -2.13
C ARG A 100 24.52 -15.72 -0.88
N GLU A 101 23.44 -15.88 -0.15
CA GLU A 101 23.37 -16.72 1.04
C GLU A 101 23.66 -18.19 0.72
N MET A 102 22.99 -18.74 -0.30
CA MET A 102 23.16 -20.11 -0.74
C MET A 102 24.58 -20.40 -1.30
N GLN A 103 25.30 -19.39 -1.80
CA GLN A 103 26.66 -19.52 -2.28
C GLN A 103 27.71 -19.38 -1.16
N ASN A 104 27.33 -18.98 0.03
CA ASN A 104 28.20 -18.83 1.19
C ASN A 104 28.20 -20.12 2.04
N SER A 105 28.88 -21.16 1.55
CA SER A 105 28.91 -22.47 2.20
C SER A 105 29.37 -22.41 3.65
N GLY A 106 30.41 -21.64 3.97
CA GLY A 106 30.93 -21.54 5.34
C GLY A 106 29.90 -20.95 6.32
N HIS A 107 29.08 -20.01 5.88
CA HIS A 107 28.00 -19.50 6.70
C HIS A 107 26.88 -20.55 6.88
N LEU A 108 26.49 -21.22 5.81
CA LEU A 108 25.46 -22.25 5.86
C LEU A 108 25.87 -23.42 6.77
N GLU A 109 27.10 -23.90 6.66
CA GLU A 109 27.66 -24.94 7.50
C GLU A 109 27.61 -24.56 9.00
N SER A 110 27.91 -23.29 9.32
CA SER A 110 27.82 -22.79 10.70
C SER A 110 26.40 -22.83 11.29
N LEU A 111 25.40 -22.86 10.40
CA LEU A 111 23.97 -22.99 10.74
C LEU A 111 23.49 -24.44 10.67
N GLY A 112 24.36 -25.40 10.32
CA GLY A 112 23.99 -26.80 10.12
C GLY A 112 23.23 -27.05 8.81
N ILE A 113 23.41 -26.19 7.80
CA ILE A 113 22.77 -26.30 6.49
C ILE A 113 23.81 -26.69 5.45
N GLU A 114 23.54 -27.74 4.71
CA GLU A 114 24.34 -28.18 3.57
C GLU A 114 23.54 -27.97 2.28
N VAL A 115 24.21 -27.46 1.24
CA VAL A 115 23.63 -27.32 -0.10
C VAL A 115 24.44 -28.17 -1.06
N ASP A 116 23.83 -29.23 -1.56
CA ASP A 116 24.43 -30.11 -2.54
C ASP A 116 24.42 -29.48 -3.94
N GLY A 117 25.60 -29.44 -4.56
CA GLY A 117 25.77 -29.02 -5.93
C GLY A 117 25.89 -27.50 -6.13
N GLU A 118 25.85 -27.12 -7.40
CA GLU A 118 25.98 -25.70 -7.81
C GLU A 118 24.68 -24.94 -7.71
N VAL A 119 24.68 -23.78 -7.04
CA VAL A 119 23.53 -22.86 -7.00
C VAL A 119 23.36 -22.17 -8.36
N LYS A 120 22.34 -22.57 -9.10
CA LYS A 120 22.00 -21.99 -10.40
C LYS A 120 20.90 -20.97 -10.28
N TYR A 121 20.99 -19.88 -11.04
CA TYR A 121 19.95 -18.86 -11.11
C TYR A 121 19.81 -18.30 -12.53
N SER A 122 18.62 -17.81 -12.84
CA SER A 122 18.33 -17.16 -14.11
C SER A 122 18.06 -15.67 -13.88
N ARG A 123 18.85 -14.79 -14.48
CA ARG A 123 18.62 -13.35 -14.45
C ARG A 123 17.26 -12.99 -15.03
N GLU A 124 16.89 -13.62 -16.13
CA GLU A 124 15.58 -13.43 -16.76
C GLU A 124 14.44 -13.89 -15.84
N GLY A 125 14.58 -15.06 -15.21
CA GLY A 125 13.61 -15.59 -14.24
C GLY A 125 13.42 -14.63 -13.07
N ILE A 126 14.49 -14.07 -12.52
CA ILE A 126 14.43 -13.08 -11.43
C ILE A 126 13.76 -11.78 -11.89
N ALA A 127 14.11 -11.28 -13.09
CA ALA A 127 13.49 -10.08 -13.64
C ALA A 127 11.98 -10.26 -13.89
N ASN A 128 11.59 -11.40 -14.44
CA ASN A 128 10.19 -11.76 -14.66
C ASN A 128 9.41 -11.91 -13.35
N HIS A 129 10.04 -12.49 -12.31
CA HIS A 129 9.45 -12.54 -10.98
C HIS A 129 9.14 -11.14 -10.43
N ALA A 130 10.10 -10.21 -10.51
CA ALA A 130 9.92 -8.84 -10.04
C ALA A 130 8.82 -8.10 -10.81
N LYS A 131 8.78 -8.25 -12.14
CA LYS A 131 7.74 -7.68 -13.01
C LYS A 131 6.35 -8.24 -12.69
N ASN A 132 6.24 -9.55 -12.55
CA ASN A 132 4.98 -10.21 -12.23
C ASN A 132 4.45 -9.82 -10.85
N LEU A 133 5.35 -9.65 -9.86
CA LEU A 133 4.99 -9.18 -8.54
C LEU A 133 4.43 -7.74 -8.61
N ALA A 134 5.10 -6.83 -9.31
CA ALA A 134 4.63 -5.46 -9.51
C ALA A 134 3.25 -5.40 -10.17
N ASN A 135 3.05 -6.17 -11.25
CA ASN A 135 1.77 -6.26 -11.96
C ASN A 135 0.64 -6.79 -11.07
N ARG A 136 0.92 -7.79 -10.24
CA ARG A 136 -0.06 -8.33 -9.29
C ARG A 136 -0.44 -7.30 -8.23
N VAL A 137 0.54 -6.60 -7.68
CA VAL A 137 0.27 -5.53 -6.70
C VAL A 137 -0.54 -4.40 -7.35
N LYS A 138 -0.17 -3.96 -8.56
CA LYS A 138 -0.94 -2.98 -9.34
C LYS A 138 -2.40 -3.40 -9.50
N GLY A 139 -2.65 -4.63 -9.95
CA GLY A 139 -4.01 -5.16 -10.12
C GLY A 139 -4.80 -5.21 -8.81
N ASN A 140 -4.17 -5.56 -7.70
CA ASN A 140 -4.82 -5.56 -6.39
C ASN A 140 -5.22 -4.14 -5.95
N LEU A 141 -4.37 -3.14 -6.20
CA LEU A 141 -4.67 -1.74 -5.88
C LEU A 141 -5.85 -1.23 -6.73
N GLU A 142 -5.85 -1.54 -8.02
CA GLU A 142 -6.94 -1.18 -8.94
C GLU A 142 -8.27 -1.82 -8.51
N ASN A 143 -8.26 -3.12 -8.21
CA ASN A 143 -9.42 -3.84 -7.73
C ASN A 143 -9.95 -3.28 -6.39
N SER A 144 -9.07 -2.84 -5.50
CA SER A 144 -9.49 -2.25 -4.23
C SER A 144 -10.19 -0.90 -4.40
N LEU A 145 -9.75 -0.06 -5.35
CA LEU A 145 -10.42 1.21 -5.67
C LEU A 145 -11.82 0.96 -6.24
N VAL A 146 -11.90 0.08 -7.24
CA VAL A 146 -13.18 -0.28 -7.89
C VAL A 146 -14.12 -0.94 -6.89
N GLY A 147 -13.62 -1.87 -6.07
CA GLY A 147 -14.40 -2.56 -5.05
C GLY A 147 -14.99 -1.65 -3.97
N LEU A 148 -14.37 -0.51 -3.70
CA LEU A 148 -14.90 0.53 -2.81
C LEU A 148 -15.74 1.59 -3.53
N GLY A 149 -15.95 1.45 -4.83
CA GLY A 149 -16.76 2.37 -5.63
C GLY A 149 -16.07 3.70 -5.93
N CYS A 150 -14.74 3.71 -6.06
CA CYS A 150 -14.04 4.86 -6.65
C CYS A 150 -14.19 4.84 -8.17
N ASP A 151 -14.40 6.00 -8.77
CA ASP A 151 -14.35 6.16 -10.21
C ASP A 151 -12.90 6.34 -10.67
N VAL A 152 -12.32 5.31 -11.30
CA VAL A 152 -10.94 5.35 -11.77
C VAL A 152 -10.87 5.85 -13.20
N ILE A 153 -10.47 7.11 -13.35
CA ILE A 153 -10.29 7.78 -14.64
C ILE A 153 -8.86 7.53 -15.13
N GLN A 154 -8.73 6.91 -16.30
CA GLN A 154 -7.42 6.54 -16.86
C GLN A 154 -6.61 7.75 -17.35
N GLY A 155 -7.25 8.86 -17.61
CA GLY A 155 -6.61 10.09 -18.03
C GLY A 155 -5.84 10.77 -16.92
N ARG A 156 -5.00 11.71 -17.31
CA ARG A 156 -4.26 12.57 -16.40
C ARG A 156 -5.14 13.74 -15.97
N GLY A 157 -5.33 13.90 -14.66
CA GLY A 157 -6.03 15.06 -14.11
C GLY A 157 -5.18 16.32 -14.17
N MET A 158 -5.73 17.38 -14.73
CA MET A 158 -5.10 18.71 -14.84
C MET A 158 -5.95 19.74 -14.10
N LEU A 159 -5.31 20.56 -13.28
CA LEU A 159 -5.97 21.69 -12.63
C LEU A 159 -6.26 22.77 -13.67
N THR A 160 -7.48 23.32 -13.68
CA THR A 160 -7.91 24.36 -14.64
C THR A 160 -7.61 25.78 -14.17
N GLY A 161 -7.21 25.93 -12.91
CA GLY A 161 -7.13 27.24 -12.24
C GLY A 161 -8.34 27.52 -11.36
N ASN A 162 -9.46 26.84 -11.57
CA ASN A 162 -10.57 26.78 -10.63
C ASN A 162 -10.32 25.60 -9.65
N PRO A 163 -10.25 25.84 -8.33
CA PRO A 163 -9.96 24.79 -7.35
C PRO A 163 -11.03 23.69 -7.27
N GLN A 164 -12.19 23.91 -7.87
CA GLN A 164 -13.29 22.94 -7.93
C GLN A 164 -13.41 22.23 -9.28
N GLU A 165 -12.40 22.33 -10.13
CA GLU A 165 -12.43 21.71 -11.45
C GLU A 165 -11.16 20.91 -11.73
N VAL A 166 -11.35 19.71 -12.23
CA VAL A 166 -10.26 18.86 -12.75
C VAL A 166 -10.59 18.46 -14.19
N LYS A 167 -9.69 18.80 -15.11
CA LYS A 167 -9.80 18.42 -16.51
C LYS A 167 -9.06 17.11 -16.75
N ASP A 168 -9.73 16.17 -17.37
CA ASP A 168 -9.07 14.98 -17.93
C ASP A 168 -8.34 15.35 -19.22
N GLU A 169 -7.02 15.20 -19.24
CA GLU A 169 -6.16 15.53 -20.39
C GLU A 169 -6.52 14.71 -21.63
N ALA A 170 -6.90 13.44 -21.44
CA ALA A 170 -7.14 12.53 -22.55
C ALA A 170 -8.48 12.80 -23.28
N SER A 171 -9.55 12.99 -22.52
CA SER A 171 -10.89 13.25 -23.08
C SER A 171 -11.24 14.72 -23.25
N GLY A 172 -10.50 15.60 -22.56
CA GLY A 172 -10.82 17.02 -22.47
C GLY A 172 -12.01 17.36 -21.57
N LYS A 173 -12.65 16.36 -20.97
CA LYS A 173 -13.79 16.55 -20.08
C LYS A 173 -13.35 17.22 -18.78
N VAL A 174 -14.14 18.21 -18.34
CA VAL A 174 -13.97 18.88 -17.05
C VAL A 174 -14.95 18.28 -16.06
N TYR A 175 -14.45 17.94 -14.88
CA TYR A 175 -15.23 17.43 -13.76
C TYR A 175 -15.26 18.48 -12.66
N LYS A 176 -16.43 18.69 -12.09
CA LYS A 176 -16.62 19.57 -10.94
C LYS A 176 -16.51 18.76 -9.65
N CYS A 177 -15.72 19.22 -8.71
CA CYS A 177 -15.44 18.53 -7.45
C CYS A 177 -15.50 19.52 -6.30
N LYS A 178 -16.02 19.10 -5.14
CA LYS A 178 -16.02 19.97 -3.95
C LYS A 178 -14.59 20.22 -3.45
N VAL A 179 -13.72 19.21 -3.58
CA VAL A 179 -12.30 19.26 -3.19
C VAL A 179 -11.44 18.51 -4.22
N SER A 180 -10.33 19.11 -4.62
CA SER A 180 -9.33 18.51 -5.52
C SER A 180 -7.93 18.60 -4.93
#